data_a67dba543c60467dee3fe5d06362e81b
#
_entry.id   a67dba543c60467dee3fe5d06362e81b
#
_cell.length_a   1.000
_cell.length_b   1.000
_cell.length_c   1.000
_cell.angle_alpha   90.00
_cell.angle_beta   90.00
_cell.angle_gamma   90.00
#
_symmetry.space_group_name_H-M   'P 1'
#
loop_
_entity.id
_entity.type
_entity.pdbx_description
1 polymer ?
#
loop_
_entity_poly.entity_id
_entity_poly.type
_entity_poly.pdbx_seq_one_letter_code
_entity_poly.pdbx_strand_id
1 'polypeptide(L)'
;MLHIYYGNGKGKTSNAVGMAIRASGAGLDVMFVQFLKNGSSSEINVLRKTENITVICCEACNKFTFRMNDTEKKLVTERHNSMIGQAFRSTADIIILDEFLDAYNMNLLDREISGNMILGDNREIILTGRNPAEIFLENADYISEINSVRHPYEKGITARKGIEY
;
A
#
# COMPACT_ATOMS: atom_id res chain seq x y z
N MET A 1 4.70 13.04 8.94
CA MET A 1 4.88 13.51 7.54
C MET A 1 4.19 12.55 6.58
N LEU A 2 3.67 13.05 5.45
CA LEU A 2 2.99 12.24 4.43
C LEU A 2 3.87 12.08 3.18
N HIS A 3 4.15 10.82 2.81
CA HIS A 3 4.93 10.47 1.61
C HIS A 3 4.03 9.79 0.59
N ILE A 4 4.19 10.12 -0.68
CA ILE A 4 3.45 9.50 -1.80
C ILE A 4 4.45 8.95 -2.81
N TYR A 5 4.38 7.64 -3.09
CA TYR A 5 5.08 6.98 -4.20
C TYR A 5 4.04 6.51 -5.21
N TYR A 6 3.90 7.23 -6.33
CA TYR A 6 2.83 6.97 -7.28
C TYR A 6 3.33 6.86 -8.73
N GLY A 7 2.44 6.51 -9.64
CA GLY A 7 2.72 6.47 -11.07
C GLY A 7 2.54 5.08 -11.68
N ASN A 8 2.82 4.97 -12.98
CA ASN A 8 2.65 3.74 -13.76
C ASN A 8 3.91 2.89 -13.83
N GLY A 9 5.05 3.40 -13.39
CA GLY A 9 6.34 2.70 -13.38
C GLY A 9 6.45 1.67 -12.27
N LYS A 10 7.41 0.75 -12.47
CA LYS A 10 7.79 -0.26 -11.48
C LYS A 10 8.62 0.38 -10.36
N GLY A 11 8.38 -0.02 -9.11
CA GLY A 11 9.21 0.38 -7.97
C GLY A 11 8.45 1.00 -6.80
N LYS A 12 7.16 1.31 -6.94
CA LYS A 12 6.35 1.89 -5.85
C LYS A 12 6.40 1.05 -4.57
N THR A 13 5.95 -0.20 -4.64
CA THR A 13 6.02 -1.16 -3.53
C THR A 13 7.47 -1.40 -3.08
N SER A 14 8.44 -1.49 -4.02
CA SER A 14 9.85 -1.69 -3.69
C SER A 14 10.42 -0.52 -2.87
N ASN A 15 10.05 0.72 -3.17
CA ASN A 15 10.42 1.89 -2.37
C ASN A 15 9.80 1.82 -0.98
N ALA A 16 8.53 1.48 -0.87
CA ALA A 16 7.84 1.32 0.41
C ALA A 16 8.47 0.21 1.27
N VAL A 17 8.79 -0.94 0.66
CA VAL A 17 9.54 -2.03 1.32
C VAL A 17 10.92 -1.56 1.76
N GLY A 18 11.64 -0.83 0.92
CA GLY A 18 12.94 -0.24 1.26
C GLY A 18 12.86 0.71 2.47
N MET A 19 11.81 1.52 2.55
CA MET A 19 11.54 2.38 3.71
C MET A 19 11.22 1.56 4.97
N ALA A 20 10.43 0.49 4.86
CA ALA A 20 10.13 -0.40 5.98
C ALA A 20 11.41 -1.02 6.57
N ILE A 21 12.28 -1.57 5.71
CA ILE A 21 13.56 -2.17 6.11
C ILE A 21 14.49 -1.12 6.73
N ARG A 22 14.59 0.08 6.15
CA ARG A 22 15.39 1.17 6.69
C ARG A 22 14.93 1.59 8.08
N ALA A 23 13.64 1.75 8.26
CA ALA A 23 13.05 2.14 9.54
C ALA A 23 13.26 1.08 10.62
N SER A 24 12.99 -0.19 10.29
CA SER A 24 13.26 -1.31 11.19
C SER A 24 14.74 -1.40 11.57
N GLY A 25 15.66 -1.18 10.61
CA GLY A 25 17.10 -1.12 10.88
C GLY A 25 17.53 0.03 11.80
N ALA A 26 16.70 1.06 11.93
CA ALA A 26 16.87 2.16 12.89
C ALA A 26 16.18 1.89 14.24
N GLY A 27 15.53 0.75 14.41
CA GLY A 27 14.80 0.37 15.62
C GLY A 27 13.38 0.96 15.72
N LEU A 28 12.83 1.49 14.61
CA LEU A 28 11.47 2.01 14.56
C LEU A 28 10.47 0.89 14.29
N ASP A 29 9.30 0.98 14.94
CA ASP A 29 8.18 0.06 14.69
C ASP A 29 7.43 0.46 13.42
N VAL A 30 7.23 -0.50 12.52
CA VAL A 30 6.59 -0.31 11.22
C VAL A 30 5.31 -1.12 11.11
N MET A 31 4.22 -0.48 10.72
CA MET A 31 2.97 -1.11 10.30
C MET A 31 2.89 -1.10 8.78
N PHE A 32 3.07 -2.25 8.14
CA PHE A 32 2.97 -2.41 6.69
C PHE A 32 1.64 -3.03 6.31
N VAL A 33 0.79 -2.26 5.62
CA VAL A 33 -0.56 -2.69 5.20
C VAL A 33 -0.59 -2.78 3.68
N GLN A 34 -0.88 -3.96 3.15
CA GLN A 34 -0.98 -4.18 1.70
C GLN A 34 -2.44 -4.37 1.29
N PHE A 35 -2.99 -3.38 0.58
CA PHE A 35 -4.32 -3.42 -0.03
C PHE A 35 -4.31 -4.20 -1.34
N LEU A 36 -5.48 -4.62 -1.82
CA LEU A 36 -5.70 -5.26 -3.13
C LEU A 36 -4.91 -6.55 -3.39
N LYS A 37 -4.10 -7.01 -2.46
CA LYS A 37 -3.27 -8.22 -2.55
C LYS A 37 -3.48 -9.09 -1.31
N ASN A 38 -3.43 -10.40 -1.50
CA ASN A 38 -3.66 -11.38 -0.43
C ASN A 38 -2.41 -11.74 0.39
N GLY A 39 -1.29 -11.05 0.17
CA GLY A 39 -0.05 -11.32 0.88
C GLY A 39 0.80 -12.44 0.29
N SER A 40 0.54 -12.86 -0.95
CA SER A 40 1.35 -13.88 -1.66
C SER A 40 2.60 -13.31 -2.34
N SER A 41 2.79 -12.00 -2.33
CA SER A 41 4.00 -11.36 -2.89
C SER A 41 5.25 -11.74 -2.09
N SER A 42 6.37 -11.88 -2.79
CA SER A 42 7.62 -12.43 -2.22
C SER A 42 8.18 -11.57 -1.08
N GLU A 43 8.06 -10.26 -1.16
CA GLU A 43 8.51 -9.30 -0.14
C GLU A 43 7.80 -9.49 1.21
N ILE A 44 6.55 -9.91 1.20
CA ILE A 44 5.75 -10.13 2.42
C ILE A 44 6.37 -11.21 3.30
N ASN A 45 6.97 -12.25 2.70
CA ASN A 45 7.65 -13.30 3.44
C ASN A 45 8.89 -12.81 4.18
N VAL A 46 9.57 -11.79 3.67
CA VAL A 46 10.73 -11.16 4.31
C VAL A 46 10.24 -10.20 5.40
N LEU A 47 9.30 -9.31 5.08
CA LEU A 47 8.77 -8.35 6.04
C LEU A 47 8.20 -9.02 7.30
N ARG A 48 7.47 -10.15 7.16
CA ARG A 48 6.94 -10.91 8.31
C ARG A 48 8.00 -11.53 9.22
N LYS A 49 9.24 -11.67 8.74
CA LYS A 49 10.36 -12.20 9.51
C LYS A 49 11.29 -11.12 10.02
N THR A 50 11.07 -9.89 9.59
CA THR A 50 11.87 -8.74 10.00
C THR A 50 11.35 -8.23 11.33
N GLU A 51 12.24 -8.06 12.30
CA GLU A 51 11.93 -7.48 13.60
C GLU A 51 11.35 -6.07 13.43
N ASN A 52 10.45 -5.68 14.32
CA ASN A 52 9.76 -4.38 14.31
C ASN A 52 8.90 -4.09 13.06
N ILE A 53 8.58 -5.10 12.23
CA ILE A 53 7.62 -4.93 11.12
C ILE A 53 6.39 -5.80 11.33
N THR A 54 5.25 -5.16 11.53
CA THR A 54 3.95 -5.83 11.54
C THR A 54 3.30 -5.71 10.16
N VAL A 55 2.87 -6.84 9.58
CA VAL A 55 2.29 -6.90 8.23
C VAL A 55 0.83 -7.29 8.28
N ILE A 56 -0.02 -6.51 7.60
CA ILE A 56 -1.44 -6.80 7.37
C ILE A 56 -1.69 -6.86 5.86
N CYS A 57 -2.34 -7.91 5.37
CA CYS A 57 -2.73 -8.07 3.97
C CYS A 57 -4.23 -8.33 3.84
N CYS A 58 -4.78 -8.05 2.66
CA CYS A 58 -6.18 -8.29 2.36
C CYS A 58 -6.41 -9.75 1.93
N GLU A 59 -6.65 -10.65 2.87
CA GLU A 59 -6.90 -12.07 2.59
C GLU A 59 -8.12 -12.31 1.69
N ALA A 60 -9.06 -11.36 1.65
CA ALA A 60 -10.22 -11.40 0.76
C ALA A 60 -9.87 -11.10 -0.71
N CYS A 61 -8.68 -10.56 -1.01
CA CYS A 61 -8.25 -10.16 -2.34
C CYS A 61 -7.66 -11.33 -3.14
N ASN A 62 -8.48 -12.36 -3.43
CA ASN A 62 -8.06 -13.55 -4.18
C ASN A 62 -8.24 -13.45 -5.69
N LYS A 63 -8.80 -12.35 -6.18
CA LYS A 63 -9.07 -12.06 -7.60
C LYS A 63 -8.72 -10.62 -7.93
N PHE A 64 -8.47 -10.35 -9.19
CA PHE A 64 -8.42 -8.97 -9.68
C PHE A 64 -9.77 -8.28 -9.51
N THR A 65 -9.78 -7.04 -9.11
CA THR A 65 -11.00 -6.25 -8.79
C THR A 65 -12.02 -6.22 -9.90
N PHE A 66 -11.58 -6.20 -11.17
CA PHE A 66 -12.46 -6.23 -12.35
C PHE A 66 -13.17 -7.58 -12.57
N ARG A 67 -12.78 -8.63 -11.84
CA ARG A 67 -13.41 -9.97 -11.84
C ARG A 67 -14.26 -10.22 -10.60
N MET A 68 -14.34 -9.27 -9.68
CA MET A 68 -15.14 -9.39 -8.47
C MET A 68 -16.59 -9.00 -8.71
N ASN A 69 -17.50 -9.78 -8.15
CA ASN A 69 -18.91 -9.39 -8.05
C ASN A 69 -19.12 -8.42 -6.87
N ASP A 70 -20.34 -7.89 -6.71
CA ASP A 70 -20.64 -6.89 -5.71
C ASP A 70 -20.48 -7.41 -4.26
N THR A 71 -20.79 -8.68 -4.01
CA THR A 71 -20.61 -9.32 -2.69
C THR A 71 -19.12 -9.42 -2.35
N GLU A 72 -18.29 -9.80 -3.30
CA GLU A 72 -16.84 -9.88 -3.14
C GLU A 72 -16.23 -8.50 -2.91
N LYS A 73 -16.67 -7.48 -3.65
CA LYS A 73 -16.25 -6.09 -3.46
C LYS A 73 -16.63 -5.57 -2.07
N LYS A 74 -17.85 -5.87 -1.60
CA LYS A 74 -18.29 -5.49 -0.27
C LYS A 74 -17.40 -6.12 0.80
N LEU A 75 -17.09 -7.40 0.71
CA LEU A 75 -16.20 -8.09 1.64
C LEU A 75 -14.79 -7.48 1.65
N VAL A 76 -14.25 -7.17 0.47
CA VAL A 76 -12.95 -6.48 0.34
C VAL A 76 -12.99 -5.10 0.99
N THR A 77 -14.07 -4.32 0.77
CA THR A 77 -14.24 -3.00 1.38
C THR A 77 -14.29 -3.08 2.90
N GLU A 78 -15.06 -4.01 3.47
CA GLU A 78 -15.13 -4.23 4.91
C GLU A 78 -13.75 -4.62 5.48
N ARG A 79 -13.01 -5.48 4.76
CA ARG A 79 -11.67 -5.88 5.17
C ARG A 79 -10.67 -4.71 5.11
N HIS A 80 -10.67 -3.93 4.03
CA HIS A 80 -9.82 -2.74 3.90
C HIS A 80 -10.09 -1.71 5.00
N ASN A 81 -11.35 -1.44 5.32
CA ASN A 81 -11.72 -0.54 6.43
C ASN A 81 -11.22 -1.06 7.78
N SER A 82 -11.32 -2.38 8.01
CA SER A 82 -10.74 -3.00 9.21
C SER A 82 -9.22 -2.86 9.28
N MET A 83 -8.52 -3.08 8.15
CA MET A 83 -7.06 -3.01 8.06
C MET A 83 -6.55 -1.60 8.36
N ILE A 84 -7.15 -0.57 7.76
CA ILE A 84 -6.76 0.81 8.02
C ILE A 84 -7.04 1.20 9.47
N GLY A 85 -8.20 0.81 10.01
CA GLY A 85 -8.50 1.03 11.41
C GLY A 85 -7.52 0.34 12.37
N GLN A 86 -7.02 -0.86 12.04
CA GLN A 86 -5.98 -1.54 12.83
C GLN A 86 -4.65 -0.78 12.74
N ALA A 87 -4.25 -0.32 11.54
CA ALA A 87 -3.01 0.42 11.34
C ALA A 87 -2.98 1.72 12.18
N PHE A 88 -4.06 2.49 12.15
CA PHE A 88 -4.11 3.77 12.87
C PHE A 88 -4.30 3.62 14.39
N ARG A 89 -4.81 2.48 14.88
CA ARG A 89 -4.82 2.15 16.32
C ARG A 89 -3.50 1.56 16.83
N SER A 90 -2.57 1.20 15.95
CA SER A 90 -1.26 0.68 16.35
C SER A 90 -0.38 1.77 16.98
N THR A 91 0.63 1.33 17.72
CA THR A 91 1.68 2.20 18.28
C THR A 91 2.89 2.33 17.36
N ALA A 92 2.80 1.86 16.11
CA ALA A 92 3.90 1.93 15.15
C ALA A 92 4.31 3.38 14.88
N ASP A 93 5.61 3.63 14.74
CA ASP A 93 6.18 4.93 14.40
C ASP A 93 5.90 5.31 12.95
N ILE A 94 5.82 4.29 12.08
CA ILE A 94 5.62 4.46 10.64
C ILE A 94 4.46 3.58 10.16
N ILE A 95 3.58 4.14 9.36
CA ILE A 95 2.48 3.43 8.69
C ILE A 95 2.71 3.44 7.19
N ILE A 96 2.83 2.27 6.58
CA ILE A 96 2.96 2.10 5.15
C ILE A 96 1.68 1.48 4.59
N LEU A 97 1.03 2.17 3.66
CA LEU A 97 -0.22 1.77 3.02
C LEU A 97 0.04 1.47 1.55
N ASP A 98 0.46 0.24 1.26
CA ASP A 98 0.80 -0.21 -0.11
C ASP A 98 -0.46 -0.50 -0.92
N GLU A 99 -0.53 -0.03 -2.18
CA GLU A 99 -1.69 -0.06 -3.09
C GLU A 99 -2.92 0.72 -2.56
N PHE A 100 -2.74 1.59 -1.56
CA PHE A 100 -3.83 2.35 -0.96
C PHE A 100 -4.51 3.29 -1.97
N LEU A 101 -3.73 4.01 -2.78
CA LEU A 101 -4.28 4.98 -3.72
C LEU A 101 -5.20 4.31 -4.75
N ASP A 102 -4.87 3.10 -5.19
CA ASP A 102 -5.73 2.33 -6.09
C ASP A 102 -7.00 1.86 -5.39
N ALA A 103 -6.92 1.35 -4.16
CA ALA A 103 -8.08 0.96 -3.36
C ALA A 103 -9.02 2.15 -3.09
N TYR A 104 -8.44 3.31 -2.79
CA TYR A 104 -9.17 4.57 -2.59
C TYR A 104 -9.92 5.01 -3.84
N ASN A 105 -9.27 5.00 -5.01
CA ASN A 105 -9.87 5.40 -6.28
C ASN A 105 -10.96 4.43 -6.76
N MET A 106 -10.84 3.15 -6.42
CA MET A 106 -11.83 2.11 -6.74
C MET A 106 -13.03 2.08 -5.77
N ASN A 107 -13.09 2.99 -4.78
CA ASN A 107 -14.09 3.01 -3.70
C ASN A 107 -14.17 1.65 -2.95
N LEU A 108 -13.02 1.00 -2.76
CA LEU A 108 -12.91 -0.26 -2.01
C LEU A 108 -12.48 -0.04 -0.55
N LEU A 109 -12.73 1.15 -0.03
CA LEU A 109 -12.63 1.55 1.38
C LEU A 109 -13.49 2.82 1.61
N ASP A 110 -13.73 3.16 2.87
CA ASP A 110 -14.37 4.42 3.24
C ASP A 110 -13.39 5.57 3.02
N ARG A 111 -13.67 6.39 2.00
CA ARG A 111 -12.78 7.48 1.57
C ARG A 111 -12.70 8.61 2.58
N GLU A 112 -13.81 8.94 3.22
CA GLU A 112 -13.87 10.02 4.19
C GLU A 112 -13.13 9.64 5.48
N ILE A 113 -13.46 8.48 6.04
CA ILE A 113 -12.82 7.98 7.26
C ILE A 113 -11.31 7.77 7.04
N SER A 114 -10.93 7.12 5.95
CA SER A 114 -9.51 6.87 5.67
C SER A 114 -8.71 8.14 5.38
N GLY A 115 -9.29 9.08 4.64
CA GLY A 115 -8.68 10.40 4.40
C GLY A 115 -8.45 11.16 5.70
N ASN A 116 -9.46 11.23 6.55
CA ASN A 116 -9.36 11.90 7.86
C ASN A 116 -8.32 11.24 8.78
N MET A 117 -8.23 9.89 8.79
CA MET A 117 -7.20 9.18 9.56
C MET A 117 -5.79 9.54 9.08
N ILE A 118 -5.56 9.55 7.76
CA ILE A 118 -4.25 9.85 7.17
C ILE A 118 -3.85 11.30 7.45
N LEU A 119 -4.73 12.25 7.18
CA LEU A 119 -4.42 13.68 7.30
C LEU A 119 -4.40 14.18 8.75
N GLY A 120 -5.07 13.47 9.66
CA GLY A 120 -5.08 13.80 11.09
C GLY A 120 -3.97 13.16 11.91
N ASP A 121 -3.14 12.31 11.32
CA ASP A 121 -2.06 11.60 12.03
C ASP A 121 -0.70 12.31 11.86
N ASN A 122 0.07 12.38 12.93
CA ASN A 122 1.37 13.08 12.95
C ASN A 122 2.57 12.15 12.72
N ARG A 123 2.35 10.84 12.55
CA ARG A 123 3.41 9.86 12.27
C ARG A 123 3.93 9.97 10.84
N GLU A 124 4.95 9.16 10.52
CA GLU A 124 5.37 8.97 9.14
C GLU A 124 4.36 8.05 8.43
N ILE A 125 3.71 8.55 7.40
CA ILE A 125 2.72 7.81 6.61
C ILE A 125 3.19 7.74 5.17
N ILE A 126 3.20 6.54 4.60
CA ILE A 126 3.64 6.31 3.22
C ILE A 126 2.49 5.68 2.43
N LEU A 127 2.06 6.35 1.37
CA LEU A 127 1.05 5.85 0.45
C LEU A 127 1.70 5.40 -0.85
N THR A 128 1.28 4.25 -1.39
CA THR A 128 1.64 3.86 -2.75
C THR A 128 0.42 3.60 -3.62
N GLY A 129 0.60 3.68 -4.95
CA GLY A 129 -0.42 3.35 -5.93
C GLY A 129 -0.36 4.25 -7.16
N ARG A 130 -1.52 4.46 -7.79
CA ARG A 130 -1.67 5.28 -9.00
C ARG A 130 -2.66 6.40 -8.76
N ASN A 131 -2.49 7.49 -9.53
CA ASN A 131 -3.45 8.60 -9.58
C ASN A 131 -3.90 9.09 -8.19
N PRO A 132 -2.99 9.62 -7.35
CA PRO A 132 -3.35 10.11 -6.03
C PRO A 132 -4.44 11.17 -6.12
N ALA A 133 -5.42 11.12 -5.21
CA ALA A 133 -6.45 12.14 -5.11
C ALA A 133 -5.79 13.49 -4.69
N GLU A 134 -6.35 14.60 -5.18
CA GLU A 134 -5.81 15.95 -4.97
C GLU A 134 -5.59 16.26 -3.48
N ILE A 135 -6.52 15.84 -2.63
CA ILE A 135 -6.39 16.02 -1.17
C ILE A 135 -5.09 15.43 -0.59
N PHE A 136 -4.59 14.32 -1.14
CA PHE A 136 -3.32 13.77 -0.67
C PHE A 136 -2.13 14.51 -1.27
N LEU A 137 -2.21 14.94 -2.54
CA LEU A 137 -1.15 15.73 -3.18
C LEU A 137 -0.94 17.08 -2.52
N GLU A 138 -2.01 17.76 -2.14
CA GLU A 138 -1.96 19.06 -1.47
C GLU A 138 -1.38 19.01 -0.06
N ASN A 139 -1.48 17.86 0.62
CA ASN A 139 -1.05 17.68 2.00
C ASN A 139 0.21 16.83 2.16
N ALA A 140 0.80 16.34 1.07
CA ALA A 140 2.00 15.52 1.14
C ALA A 140 3.28 16.36 1.32
N ASP A 141 4.17 15.87 2.19
CA ASP A 141 5.51 16.44 2.41
C ASP A 141 6.51 15.93 1.35
N TYR A 142 6.34 14.67 0.90
CA TYR A 142 7.18 14.06 -0.13
C TYR A 142 6.31 13.44 -1.22
N ILE A 143 6.56 13.81 -2.46
CA ILE A 143 5.88 13.26 -3.64
C ILE A 143 6.93 12.75 -4.61
N SER A 144 6.89 11.44 -4.92
CA SER A 144 7.75 10.82 -5.92
C SER A 144 6.90 10.17 -6.99
N GLU A 145 7.01 10.66 -8.21
CA GLU A 145 6.37 10.05 -9.39
C GLU A 145 7.31 9.05 -10.05
N ILE A 146 6.84 7.83 -10.22
CA ILE A 146 7.60 6.72 -10.82
C ILE A 146 7.00 6.40 -12.19
N ASN A 147 7.66 6.86 -13.23
CA ASN A 147 7.21 6.75 -14.60
C ASN A 147 7.82 5.54 -15.32
N SER A 148 7.00 4.85 -16.14
CA SER A 148 7.45 3.77 -16.98
C SER A 148 8.02 4.31 -18.29
N VAL A 149 9.34 4.39 -18.39
CA VAL A 149 10.03 4.75 -19.63
C VAL A 149 10.06 3.56 -20.61
N ARG A 150 10.11 2.32 -20.08
CA ARG A 150 10.07 1.07 -20.82
C ARG A 150 9.58 -0.04 -19.90
N HIS A 151 8.73 -0.95 -20.41
CA HIS A 151 8.24 -2.07 -19.61
C HIS A 151 8.35 -3.40 -20.39
N PRO A 152 8.81 -4.50 -19.76
CA PRO A 152 8.93 -5.81 -20.42
C PRO A 152 7.61 -6.35 -20.98
N TYR A 153 6.48 -5.93 -20.39
CA TYR A 153 5.13 -6.30 -20.86
C TYR A 153 4.89 -5.90 -22.33
N GLU A 154 5.46 -4.79 -22.79
CA GLU A 154 5.42 -4.34 -24.19
C GLU A 154 6.04 -5.34 -25.17
N LYS A 155 6.90 -6.22 -24.65
CA LYS A 155 7.55 -7.34 -25.38
C LYS A 155 6.89 -8.69 -25.07
N GLY A 156 5.70 -8.72 -24.46
CA GLY A 156 4.97 -9.93 -24.10
C GLY A 156 5.57 -10.71 -22.91
N ILE A 157 6.50 -10.12 -22.16
CA ILE A 157 7.09 -10.77 -20.99
C ILE A 157 6.11 -10.60 -19.81
N THR A 158 5.62 -11.72 -19.28
CA THR A 158 4.72 -11.77 -18.13
C THR A 158 5.44 -11.52 -16.81
N ALA A 159 4.69 -11.24 -15.73
CA ALA A 159 5.22 -11.03 -14.40
C ALA A 159 5.98 -12.28 -13.87
N ARG A 160 7.15 -12.07 -13.28
CA ARG A 160 8.07 -13.13 -12.80
C ARG A 160 8.15 -13.10 -11.28
N LYS A 161 8.19 -14.29 -10.67
CA LYS A 161 8.35 -14.45 -9.23
C LYS A 161 9.70 -13.88 -8.75
N GLY A 162 9.64 -13.12 -7.65
CA GLY A 162 10.80 -12.45 -7.07
C GLY A 162 11.28 -11.20 -7.82
N ILE A 163 10.62 -10.84 -8.95
CA ILE A 163 10.93 -9.65 -9.73
C ILE A 163 9.70 -8.70 -9.77
N GLU A 164 8.54 -9.19 -10.15
CA GLU A 164 7.29 -8.42 -10.16
C GLU A 164 6.34 -8.79 -8.99
N TYR A 165 6.49 -9.98 -8.39
CA TYR A 165 5.69 -10.40 -7.21
C TYR A 165 6.44 -11.41 -6.33
#